data_d728bda6180cd0bbe21bba991faf8cd9
#
_entry.id   d728bda6180cd0bbe21bba991faf8cd9
#
_cell.length_a   1.000
_cell.length_b   1.000
_cell.length_c   1.000
_cell.angle_alpha   90.00
_cell.angle_beta   90.00
_cell.angle_gamma   90.00
#
_symmetry.space_group_name_H-M   'P 1'
#
loop_
_entity.id
_entity.type
_entity.pdbx_description
1 polymer ?
#
loop_
_entity_poly.entity_id
_entity_poly.type
_entity_poly.pdbx_seq_one_letter_code
_entity_poly.pdbx_strand_id
1 'polypeptide(L)'
;MQITKRWLCAGAIAVAVGAVPARVAAQNNADIDGGRRLFQGMCVECHGAGGAGGDAPSLNRPRLNHAPDDKALASVIANGIPNTAMPRIRRFTESELKQLVAYVRSLGTIVQDRVPGDAKRGAAIYKNLACSSCHIVAGEGATLGPDLSDIGFLRGAAYLREAVVAPDSSLPRGTLSVLARGYNEYLPVRIVPRQGREVRGIRVNEDAFTIQVRDAAGKFYSFRKSDLELLEKQAGKSIMPSFASRLTAPELTDLVAYLVSLRGTEP
;
A
#
# COMPACT_ATOMS: atom_id res chain seq x y z
N MET A 1 -4.53 71.11 46.67
CA MET A 1 -4.83 69.70 46.49
C MET A 1 -4.98 69.46 45.00
N GLN A 2 -3.88 69.05 44.30
CA GLN A 2 -3.80 68.94 42.85
C GLN A 2 -3.93 67.43 42.49
N ILE A 3 -4.92 67.09 41.70
CA ILE A 3 -5.16 65.75 41.22
C ILE A 3 -4.56 65.60 39.81
N THR A 4 -3.45 64.90 39.70
CA THR A 4 -2.80 64.60 38.43
C THR A 4 -3.52 63.43 37.73
N LYS A 5 -4.12 63.67 36.55
CA LYS A 5 -4.69 62.68 35.67
C LYS A 5 -3.58 61.94 34.89
N ARG A 6 -3.39 60.68 35.18
CA ARG A 6 -2.53 59.75 34.35
C ARG A 6 -3.34 59.27 33.14
N TRP A 7 -2.84 59.56 31.94
CA TRP A 7 -3.33 59.01 30.70
C TRP A 7 -2.67 57.64 30.47
N LEU A 8 -3.48 56.59 30.37
CA LEU A 8 -3.06 55.25 29.92
C LEU A 8 -3.13 55.21 28.40
N CYS A 9 -1.97 55.16 27.73
CA CYS A 9 -1.89 54.86 26.29
C CYS A 9 -2.05 53.35 26.10
N ALA A 10 -3.20 52.93 25.61
CA ALA A 10 -3.41 51.56 25.13
C ALA A 10 -2.77 51.43 23.75
N GLY A 11 -1.61 50.77 23.69
CA GLY A 11 -0.98 50.41 22.42
C GLY A 11 -1.73 49.22 21.76
N ALA A 12 -2.41 49.45 20.64
CA ALA A 12 -2.98 48.40 19.80
C ALA A 12 -1.85 47.73 19.03
N ILE A 13 -1.58 46.46 19.35
CA ILE A 13 -0.68 45.61 18.55
C ILE A 13 -1.47 45.13 17.34
N ALA A 14 -1.19 45.72 16.19
CA ALA A 14 -1.72 45.22 14.91
C ALA A 14 -0.95 43.94 14.51
N VAL A 15 -1.59 42.78 14.62
CA VAL A 15 -1.07 41.54 14.07
C VAL A 15 -1.26 41.57 12.54
N ALA A 16 -0.18 41.82 11.83
CA ALA A 16 -0.16 41.69 10.36
C ALA A 16 -0.28 40.23 9.98
N VAL A 17 -1.48 39.77 9.64
CA VAL A 17 -1.68 38.47 8.97
C VAL A 17 -1.13 38.64 7.55
N GLY A 18 0.06 38.08 7.32
CA GLY A 18 0.70 38.08 6.02
C GLY A 18 -0.15 37.35 5.00
N ALA A 19 -0.84 38.05 4.11
CA ALA A 19 -1.53 37.46 2.97
C ALA A 19 -0.48 36.87 2.02
N VAL A 20 -0.48 35.56 1.83
CA VAL A 20 0.31 34.90 0.80
C VAL A 20 -0.12 35.49 -0.56
N PRO A 21 0.80 36.01 -1.38
CA PRO A 21 0.41 36.68 -2.62
C PRO A 21 -0.31 35.68 -3.55
N ALA A 22 -1.47 36.08 -4.06
CA ALA A 22 -2.36 35.26 -4.90
C ALA A 22 -1.65 34.60 -6.11
N ARG A 23 -0.58 35.19 -6.61
CA ARG A 23 0.26 34.61 -7.69
C ARG A 23 1.00 33.35 -7.28
N VAL A 24 1.51 33.26 -6.06
CA VAL A 24 2.22 32.05 -5.56
C VAL A 24 1.24 30.89 -5.38
N ALA A 25 0.04 31.18 -4.87
CA ALA A 25 -1.01 30.17 -4.72
C ALA A 25 -1.49 29.65 -6.09
N ALA A 26 -1.66 30.51 -7.08
CA ALA A 26 -2.07 30.13 -8.44
C ALA A 26 -1.01 29.27 -9.15
N GLN A 27 0.26 29.59 -8.99
CA GLN A 27 1.37 28.83 -9.56
C GLN A 27 1.49 27.44 -8.91
N ASN A 28 1.30 27.35 -7.60
CA ASN A 28 1.32 26.10 -6.88
C ASN A 28 0.20 25.16 -7.32
N ASN A 29 -1.00 25.69 -7.54
CA ASN A 29 -2.13 24.90 -8.06
C ASN A 29 -1.89 24.40 -9.50
N ALA A 30 -1.31 25.23 -10.37
CA ALA A 30 -0.97 24.84 -11.74
C ALA A 30 0.11 23.74 -11.77
N ASP A 31 1.10 23.81 -10.88
CA ASP A 31 2.12 22.77 -10.73
C ASP A 31 1.49 21.45 -10.22
N ILE A 32 0.59 21.50 -9.26
CA ILE A 32 -0.14 20.33 -8.75
C ILE A 32 -0.99 19.68 -9.85
N ASP A 33 -1.71 20.45 -10.64
CA ASP A 33 -2.54 19.92 -11.74
C ASP A 33 -1.68 19.34 -12.87
N GLY A 34 -0.54 19.96 -13.18
CA GLY A 34 0.45 19.40 -14.10
C GLY A 34 0.98 18.05 -13.60
N GLY A 35 1.40 18.00 -12.34
CA GLY A 35 1.88 16.79 -11.70
C GLY A 35 0.83 15.69 -11.62
N ARG A 36 -0.44 16.03 -11.41
CA ARG A 36 -1.55 15.06 -11.43
C ARG A 36 -1.67 14.37 -12.76
N ARG A 37 -1.62 15.11 -13.88
CA ARG A 37 -1.69 14.52 -15.23
C ARG A 37 -0.52 13.59 -15.51
N LEU A 38 0.69 13.99 -15.13
CA LEU A 38 1.90 13.15 -15.26
C LEU A 38 1.80 11.89 -14.42
N PHE A 39 1.33 12.03 -13.19
CA PHE A 39 1.12 10.90 -12.26
C PHE A 39 0.11 9.89 -12.81
N GLN A 40 -1.03 10.37 -13.32
CA GLN A 40 -2.07 9.53 -13.92
C GLN A 40 -1.58 8.75 -15.14
N GLY A 41 -0.66 9.34 -15.91
CA GLY A 41 -0.11 8.68 -17.10
C GLY A 41 0.96 7.63 -16.82
N MET A 42 1.60 7.65 -15.63
CA MET A 42 2.82 6.86 -15.44
C MET A 42 2.98 6.21 -14.07
N CYS A 43 2.34 6.73 -13.04
CA CYS A 43 2.58 6.31 -11.66
C CYS A 43 1.41 5.55 -11.05
N VAL A 44 0.20 5.79 -11.57
CA VAL A 44 -1.06 5.26 -11.05
C VAL A 44 -1.12 3.73 -11.11
N GLU A 45 -0.49 3.12 -12.10
CA GLU A 45 -0.49 1.67 -12.28
C GLU A 45 0.10 0.94 -11.06
N CYS A 46 1.16 1.52 -10.48
CA CYS A 46 1.80 0.96 -9.29
C CYS A 46 1.30 1.59 -7.99
N HIS A 47 1.15 2.93 -7.96
CA HIS A 47 0.81 3.67 -6.73
C HIS A 47 -0.69 3.87 -6.51
N GLY A 48 -1.53 3.38 -7.42
CA GLY A 48 -2.99 3.51 -7.35
C GLY A 48 -3.52 4.91 -7.66
N ALA A 49 -4.82 5.00 -7.92
CA ALA A 49 -5.49 6.27 -8.17
C ALA A 49 -5.31 7.22 -6.98
N GLY A 50 -4.88 8.46 -7.27
CA GLY A 50 -4.61 9.44 -6.24
C GLY A 50 -3.53 9.01 -5.23
N GLY A 51 -2.63 8.08 -5.59
CA GLY A 51 -1.57 7.62 -4.71
C GLY A 51 -2.02 6.77 -3.53
N ALA A 52 -3.20 6.14 -3.62
CA ALA A 52 -3.78 5.35 -2.51
C ALA A 52 -3.05 4.02 -2.23
N GLY A 53 -2.04 3.68 -3.04
CA GLY A 53 -1.36 2.39 -2.99
C GLY A 53 -1.97 1.40 -3.97
N GLY A 54 -1.17 0.43 -4.37
CA GLY A 54 -1.48 -0.64 -5.30
C GLY A 54 -0.36 -1.66 -5.22
N ASP A 55 0.34 -1.94 -6.31
CA ASP A 55 1.55 -2.77 -6.29
C ASP A 55 2.71 -2.08 -5.55
N ALA A 56 2.70 -0.74 -5.53
CA ALA A 56 3.64 0.08 -4.77
C ALA A 56 2.97 0.70 -3.52
N PRO A 57 3.78 1.17 -2.54
CA PRO A 57 3.26 1.80 -1.34
C PRO A 57 2.37 3.02 -1.63
N SER A 58 1.39 3.25 -0.72
CA SER A 58 0.60 4.47 -0.71
C SER A 58 1.50 5.71 -0.56
N LEU A 59 1.17 6.76 -1.31
CA LEU A 59 1.80 8.08 -1.24
C LEU A 59 0.94 9.11 -0.46
N ASN A 60 -0.28 8.71 -0.05
CA ASN A 60 -1.21 9.55 0.73
C ASN A 60 -0.79 9.61 2.20
N ARG A 61 0.40 10.13 2.48
CA ARG A 61 0.95 10.20 3.82
C ARG A 61 1.88 11.41 3.98
N PRO A 62 1.93 12.01 5.16
CA PRO A 62 2.73 13.21 5.41
C PRO A 62 4.24 12.99 5.23
N ARG A 63 4.72 11.77 5.48
CA ARG A 63 6.13 11.40 5.34
C ARG A 63 6.29 10.22 4.38
N LEU A 64 7.30 10.31 3.53
CA LEU A 64 7.71 9.26 2.61
C LEU A 64 9.09 8.75 3.03
N ASN A 65 9.22 7.46 3.31
CA ASN A 65 10.43 6.86 3.91
C ASN A 65 11.73 7.16 3.13
N HIS A 66 11.65 7.14 1.78
CA HIS A 66 12.82 7.40 0.92
C HIS A 66 12.90 8.84 0.41
N ALA A 67 11.99 9.71 0.86
CA ALA A 67 11.87 11.07 0.33
C ALA A 67 11.45 12.06 1.44
N PRO A 68 12.33 12.32 2.44
CA PRO A 68 12.02 13.21 3.55
C PRO A 68 11.79 14.66 3.11
N ASP A 69 12.42 15.10 2.02
CA ASP A 69 12.29 16.43 1.44
C ASP A 69 12.05 16.38 -0.07
N ASP A 70 11.81 17.54 -0.68
CA ASP A 70 11.48 17.66 -2.12
C ASP A 70 12.64 17.27 -3.02
N LYS A 71 13.88 17.52 -2.61
CA LYS A 71 15.08 17.14 -3.34
C LYS A 71 15.22 15.61 -3.38
N ALA A 72 15.03 14.96 -2.24
CA ALA A 72 15.03 13.51 -2.13
C ALA A 72 13.89 12.90 -2.95
N LEU A 73 12.67 13.50 -2.91
CA LEU A 73 11.54 13.05 -3.71
C LEU A 73 11.81 13.17 -5.20
N ALA A 74 12.35 14.30 -5.66
CA ALA A 74 12.76 14.48 -7.05
C ALA A 74 13.79 13.44 -7.47
N SER A 75 14.77 13.17 -6.60
CA SER A 75 15.78 12.14 -6.84
C SER A 75 15.18 10.74 -6.96
N VAL A 76 14.25 10.38 -6.07
CA VAL A 76 13.53 9.08 -6.12
C VAL A 76 12.74 8.94 -7.42
N ILE A 77 12.02 9.98 -7.84
CA ILE A 77 11.25 9.96 -9.08
C ILE A 77 12.18 9.79 -10.30
N ALA A 78 13.28 10.55 -10.35
CA ALA A 78 14.20 10.54 -11.49
C ALA A 78 15.09 9.28 -11.55
N ASN A 79 15.57 8.80 -10.41
CA ASN A 79 16.59 7.77 -10.32
C ASN A 79 16.07 6.41 -9.85
N GLY A 80 14.81 6.33 -9.38
CA GLY A 80 14.26 5.15 -8.75
C GLY A 80 14.86 4.87 -7.37
N ILE A 81 14.54 3.71 -6.83
CA ILE A 81 15.09 3.20 -5.57
C ILE A 81 15.84 1.90 -5.87
N PRO A 82 17.16 1.83 -5.61
CA PRO A 82 17.96 0.63 -5.86
C PRO A 82 17.35 -0.61 -5.19
N ASN A 83 17.40 -1.75 -5.88
CA ASN A 83 16.91 -3.05 -5.41
C ASN A 83 15.39 -3.10 -5.12
N THR A 84 14.61 -2.15 -5.65
CA THR A 84 13.15 -2.14 -5.58
C THR A 84 12.53 -2.10 -6.97
N ALA A 85 11.19 -2.22 -6.99
CA ALA A 85 10.41 -2.09 -8.22
C ALA A 85 10.23 -0.63 -8.69
N MET A 86 10.61 0.38 -7.89
CA MET A 86 10.56 1.78 -8.31
C MET A 86 11.61 2.05 -9.39
N PRO A 87 11.22 2.23 -10.66
CA PRO A 87 12.16 2.32 -11.76
C PRO A 87 12.78 3.73 -11.87
N ARG A 88 13.91 3.81 -12.56
CA ARG A 88 14.48 5.08 -12.98
C ARG A 88 13.69 5.65 -14.15
N ILE A 89 13.27 6.92 -14.05
CA ILE A 89 12.53 7.63 -15.10
C ILE A 89 13.27 8.92 -15.47
N ARG A 90 14.17 8.84 -16.44
CA ARG A 90 15.07 9.95 -16.86
C ARG A 90 14.46 10.92 -17.87
N ARG A 91 13.22 10.74 -18.27
CA ARG A 91 12.60 11.51 -19.36
C ARG A 91 11.87 12.79 -18.92
N PHE A 92 11.81 13.06 -17.62
CA PHE A 92 11.17 14.28 -17.13
C PHE A 92 12.10 15.48 -17.28
N THR A 93 11.53 16.59 -17.76
CA THR A 93 12.14 17.91 -17.64
C THR A 93 12.16 18.35 -16.17
N GLU A 94 12.98 19.34 -15.85
CA GLU A 94 13.04 19.90 -14.50
C GLU A 94 11.68 20.45 -14.06
N SER A 95 10.93 21.08 -14.97
CA SER A 95 9.57 21.59 -14.71
C SER A 95 8.58 20.46 -14.39
N GLU A 96 8.58 19.38 -15.19
CA GLU A 96 7.71 18.23 -14.97
C GLU A 96 8.04 17.51 -13.65
N LEU A 97 9.33 17.42 -13.33
CA LEU A 97 9.76 16.83 -12.07
C LEU A 97 9.29 17.67 -10.87
N LYS A 98 9.39 18.99 -10.97
CA LYS A 98 8.84 19.93 -9.95
C LYS A 98 7.33 19.75 -9.80
N GLN A 99 6.58 19.63 -10.89
CA GLN A 99 5.14 19.40 -10.89
C GLN A 99 4.79 18.06 -10.22
N LEU A 100 5.52 16.99 -10.53
CA LEU A 100 5.33 15.69 -9.89
C LEU A 100 5.59 15.75 -8.39
N VAL A 101 6.66 16.42 -7.96
CA VAL A 101 6.97 16.64 -6.54
C VAL A 101 5.84 17.39 -5.85
N ALA A 102 5.37 18.50 -6.44
CA ALA A 102 4.26 19.28 -5.88
C ALA A 102 2.98 18.45 -5.72
N TYR A 103 2.64 17.65 -6.74
CA TYR A 103 1.47 16.77 -6.68
C TYR A 103 1.63 15.68 -5.61
N VAL A 104 2.75 14.95 -5.58
CA VAL A 104 2.98 13.89 -4.59
C VAL A 104 2.96 14.45 -3.17
N ARG A 105 3.54 15.64 -2.92
CA ARG A 105 3.43 16.30 -1.62
C ARG A 105 1.99 16.68 -1.26
N SER A 106 1.21 17.14 -2.25
CA SER A 106 -0.20 17.44 -2.03
C SER A 106 -1.03 16.23 -1.60
N LEU A 107 -0.65 15.02 -2.04
CA LEU A 107 -1.30 13.78 -1.59
C LEU A 107 -1.11 13.57 -0.07
N GLY A 108 0.05 13.92 0.47
CA GLY A 108 0.34 13.81 1.90
C GLY A 108 -0.39 14.85 2.77
N THR A 109 -0.91 15.91 2.18
CA THR A 109 -1.75 16.92 2.88
C THR A 109 -3.23 16.59 2.84
N ILE A 110 -3.65 15.68 1.97
CA ILE A 110 -5.01 15.15 2.00
C ILE A 110 -5.15 14.49 3.36
N VAL A 111 -5.93 15.10 4.24
CA VAL A 111 -6.39 14.46 5.48
C VAL A 111 -6.94 13.12 5.02
N GLN A 112 -6.28 12.02 5.39
CA GLN A 112 -6.83 10.71 5.08
C GLN A 112 -8.25 10.75 5.62
N ASP A 113 -9.23 10.70 4.71
CA ASP A 113 -10.62 10.61 5.12
C ASP A 113 -10.66 9.60 6.24
N ARG A 114 -11.23 9.99 7.38
CA ARG A 114 -11.39 9.06 8.50
C ARG A 114 -12.01 7.82 7.89
N VAL A 115 -11.24 6.75 7.84
CA VAL A 115 -11.77 5.48 7.35
C VAL A 115 -12.96 5.19 8.26
N PRO A 116 -14.18 5.15 7.73
CA PRO A 116 -15.34 4.89 8.55
C PRO A 116 -15.17 3.52 9.21
N GLY A 117 -15.75 3.34 10.40
CA GLY A 117 -15.68 2.10 11.16
C GLY A 117 -14.86 2.22 12.45
N ASP A 118 -14.90 1.14 13.21
CA ASP A 118 -14.24 1.00 14.50
C ASP A 118 -13.13 -0.04 14.41
N ALA A 119 -11.89 0.41 14.52
CA ALA A 119 -10.73 -0.46 14.44
C ALA A 119 -10.66 -1.52 15.55
N LYS A 120 -11.23 -1.25 16.74
CA LYS A 120 -11.28 -2.25 17.84
C LYS A 120 -12.26 -3.38 17.50
N ARG A 121 -13.45 -3.06 16.98
CA ARG A 121 -14.37 -4.08 16.47
C ARG A 121 -13.76 -4.83 15.28
N GLY A 122 -13.07 -4.11 14.38
CA GLY A 122 -12.34 -4.71 13.27
C GLY A 122 -11.28 -5.71 13.71
N ALA A 123 -10.54 -5.42 14.78
CA ALA A 123 -9.58 -6.36 15.38
C ALA A 123 -10.25 -7.64 15.90
N ALA A 124 -11.43 -7.51 16.54
CA ALA A 124 -12.21 -8.66 16.98
C ALA A 124 -12.69 -9.50 15.77
N ILE A 125 -13.16 -8.85 14.70
CA ILE A 125 -13.55 -9.52 13.45
C ILE A 125 -12.38 -10.26 12.83
N TYR A 126 -11.19 -9.62 12.74
CA TYR A 126 -9.95 -10.23 12.25
C TYR A 126 -9.63 -11.54 12.98
N LYS A 127 -9.75 -11.53 14.32
CA LYS A 127 -9.55 -12.71 15.16
C LYS A 127 -10.61 -13.78 14.93
N ASN A 128 -11.90 -13.39 14.90
CA ASN A 128 -13.03 -14.32 14.75
C ASN A 128 -13.04 -15.00 13.37
N LEU A 129 -12.59 -14.33 12.33
CA LEU A 129 -12.44 -14.88 10.99
C LEU A 129 -11.15 -15.70 10.80
N ALA A 130 -10.33 -15.81 11.86
CA ALA A 130 -9.07 -16.53 11.86
C ALA A 130 -8.09 -16.05 10.77
N CYS A 131 -8.04 -14.74 10.48
CA CYS A 131 -7.14 -14.17 9.48
C CYS A 131 -5.67 -14.44 9.83
N SER A 132 -5.32 -14.52 11.13
CA SER A 132 -3.99 -14.90 11.63
C SER A 132 -3.57 -16.33 11.29
N SER A 133 -4.49 -17.20 10.83
CA SER A 133 -4.10 -18.53 10.33
C SER A 133 -3.28 -18.45 9.02
N CYS A 134 -3.32 -17.32 8.33
CA CYS A 134 -2.59 -17.10 7.09
C CYS A 134 -1.66 -15.87 7.15
N HIS A 135 -2.01 -14.84 7.94
CA HIS A 135 -1.32 -13.56 7.98
C HIS A 135 -0.63 -13.30 9.31
N ILE A 136 0.50 -12.62 9.26
CA ILE A 136 1.20 -12.08 10.45
C ILE A 136 0.72 -10.66 10.70
N VAL A 137 0.49 -10.34 11.99
CA VAL A 137 0.35 -8.97 12.51
C VAL A 137 1.19 -8.85 13.78
N ALA A 138 2.07 -7.88 13.86
CA ALA A 138 2.96 -7.62 14.99
C ALA A 138 3.77 -8.87 15.44
N GLY A 139 4.20 -9.68 14.47
CA GLY A 139 4.97 -10.90 14.72
C GLY A 139 4.15 -12.14 15.10
N GLU A 140 2.82 -12.02 15.22
CA GLU A 140 1.92 -13.13 15.55
C GLU A 140 1.13 -13.57 14.31
N GLY A 141 1.04 -14.89 14.08
CA GLY A 141 0.29 -15.48 12.99
C GLY A 141 1.11 -16.39 12.09
N ALA A 142 0.55 -16.75 10.93
CA ALA A 142 1.17 -17.64 9.94
C ALA A 142 1.63 -16.86 8.69
N THR A 143 2.54 -17.46 7.94
CA THR A 143 3.22 -16.85 6.80
C THR A 143 2.68 -17.31 5.44
N LEU A 144 1.47 -17.87 5.37
CA LEU A 144 0.88 -18.33 4.12
C LEU A 144 0.47 -17.16 3.21
N GLY A 145 -0.02 -16.08 3.83
CA GLY A 145 -0.29 -14.79 3.19
C GLY A 145 0.77 -13.75 3.56
N PRO A 146 0.68 -12.53 3.01
CA PRO A 146 1.58 -11.43 3.35
C PRO A 146 1.48 -11.03 4.82
N ASP A 147 2.58 -10.49 5.35
CA ASP A 147 2.59 -9.79 6.63
C ASP A 147 1.74 -8.52 6.52
N LEU A 148 0.83 -8.33 7.48
CA LEU A 148 -0.09 -7.21 7.54
C LEU A 148 0.30 -6.17 8.60
N SER A 149 1.41 -6.33 9.28
CA SER A 149 1.82 -5.46 10.40
C SER A 149 1.89 -3.98 10.02
N ASP A 150 2.17 -3.67 8.76
CA ASP A 150 2.26 -2.32 8.21
C ASP A 150 1.34 -2.09 7.00
N ILE A 151 0.35 -2.95 6.81
CA ILE A 151 -0.48 -2.95 5.59
C ILE A 151 -1.23 -1.62 5.38
N GLY A 152 -1.66 -0.97 6.45
CA GLY A 152 -2.30 0.36 6.40
C GLY A 152 -1.33 1.47 5.97
N PHE A 153 -0.04 1.18 5.97
CA PHE A 153 1.00 2.02 5.41
C PHE A 153 1.16 1.78 3.90
N LEU A 154 0.98 0.53 3.49
CA LEU A 154 1.25 0.09 2.12
C LEU A 154 0.04 0.23 1.20
N ARG A 155 -1.18 0.10 1.75
CA ARG A 155 -2.42 0.00 0.95
C ARG A 155 -3.50 0.93 1.48
N GLY A 156 -4.29 1.51 0.57
CA GLY A 156 -5.46 2.33 0.91
C GLY A 156 -6.69 1.49 1.25
N ALA A 157 -7.68 2.12 1.90
CA ALA A 157 -8.90 1.46 2.36
C ALA A 157 -9.68 0.76 1.24
N ALA A 158 -9.75 1.36 0.03
CA ALA A 158 -10.44 0.79 -1.12
C ALA A 158 -9.79 -0.53 -1.56
N TYR A 159 -8.47 -0.57 -1.67
CA TYR A 159 -7.71 -1.78 -1.99
C TYR A 159 -7.92 -2.86 -0.93
N LEU A 160 -7.82 -2.50 0.35
CA LEU A 160 -8.00 -3.46 1.46
C LEU A 160 -9.41 -4.05 1.48
N ARG A 161 -10.43 -3.22 1.21
CA ARG A 161 -11.80 -3.67 1.08
C ARG A 161 -11.95 -4.69 -0.06
N GLU A 162 -11.42 -4.37 -1.23
CA GLU A 162 -11.49 -5.24 -2.40
C GLU A 162 -10.74 -6.55 -2.15
N ALA A 163 -9.55 -6.50 -1.58
CA ALA A 163 -8.76 -7.69 -1.26
C ALA A 163 -9.48 -8.66 -0.31
N VAL A 164 -10.32 -8.15 0.61
CA VAL A 164 -11.12 -8.97 1.54
C VAL A 164 -12.31 -9.62 0.83
N VAL A 165 -13.00 -8.90 -0.07
CA VAL A 165 -14.25 -9.39 -0.67
C VAL A 165 -14.06 -10.05 -2.04
N ALA A 166 -13.02 -9.65 -2.76
CA ALA A 166 -12.71 -10.14 -4.11
C ALA A 166 -11.19 -10.35 -4.28
N PRO A 167 -10.58 -11.28 -3.52
CA PRO A 167 -9.13 -11.42 -3.46
C PRO A 167 -8.48 -11.75 -4.82
N ASP A 168 -9.20 -12.36 -5.75
CA ASP A 168 -8.70 -12.59 -7.11
C ASP A 168 -8.56 -11.30 -7.93
N SER A 169 -9.34 -10.26 -7.61
CA SER A 169 -9.31 -8.97 -8.34
C SER A 169 -8.14 -8.09 -7.92
N SER A 170 -7.69 -8.24 -6.68
CA SER A 170 -6.67 -7.39 -6.04
C SER A 170 -5.32 -8.10 -5.88
N LEU A 171 -5.05 -9.11 -6.69
CA LEU A 171 -3.74 -9.77 -6.69
C LEU A 171 -2.64 -8.74 -7.01
N PRO A 172 -1.53 -8.76 -6.28
CA PRO A 172 -0.36 -7.98 -6.64
C PRO A 172 0.06 -8.33 -8.06
N ARG A 173 -0.16 -7.42 -8.99
CA ARG A 173 0.43 -7.54 -10.32
C ARG A 173 1.88 -7.15 -10.15
N GLY A 174 2.76 -8.13 -10.12
CA GLY A 174 4.19 -7.86 -10.04
C GLY A 174 4.59 -6.88 -11.11
N THR A 175 5.46 -5.95 -10.80
CA THR A 175 6.05 -5.06 -11.80
C THR A 175 6.58 -5.86 -12.99
N LEU A 176 6.61 -5.27 -14.17
CA LEU A 176 7.15 -5.93 -15.38
C LEU A 176 8.48 -6.66 -15.12
N SER A 177 9.32 -6.14 -14.22
CA SER A 177 10.58 -6.78 -13.83
C SER A 177 10.39 -8.04 -13.00
N VAL A 178 9.34 -8.15 -12.19
CA VAL A 178 9.00 -9.34 -11.39
C VAL A 178 8.28 -10.35 -12.28
N LEU A 179 7.37 -9.90 -13.15
CA LEU A 179 6.71 -10.74 -14.15
C LEU A 179 7.71 -11.29 -15.18
N ALA A 180 8.66 -10.48 -15.62
CA ALA A 180 9.73 -10.90 -16.56
C ALA A 180 10.64 -11.97 -15.93
N ARG A 181 10.78 -12.01 -14.60
CA ARG A 181 11.49 -13.06 -13.86
C ARG A 181 10.61 -14.28 -13.55
N GLY A 182 9.32 -14.27 -13.96
CA GLY A 182 8.39 -15.37 -13.76
C GLY A 182 8.04 -15.62 -12.28
N TYR A 183 8.34 -14.67 -11.40
CA TYR A 183 8.12 -14.83 -9.97
C TYR A 183 6.79 -14.20 -9.56
N ASN A 184 5.87 -15.05 -9.12
CA ASN A 184 4.67 -14.64 -8.40
C ASN A 184 4.77 -15.20 -6.97
N GLU A 185 4.90 -14.32 -6.00
CA GLU A 185 5.22 -14.68 -4.61
C GLU A 185 4.15 -15.56 -3.96
N TYR A 186 2.89 -15.37 -4.32
CA TYR A 186 1.76 -16.11 -3.75
C TYR A 186 1.02 -16.94 -4.80
N LEU A 187 1.76 -17.61 -5.72
CA LEU A 187 1.17 -18.43 -6.77
C LEU A 187 0.56 -19.71 -6.18
N PRO A 188 -0.78 -19.88 -6.22
CA PRO A 188 -1.40 -21.12 -5.81
C PRO A 188 -1.07 -22.23 -6.80
N VAL A 189 -0.85 -23.43 -6.27
CA VAL A 189 -0.60 -24.63 -7.06
C VAL A 189 -1.41 -25.80 -6.52
N ARG A 190 -1.84 -26.64 -7.45
CA ARG A 190 -2.43 -27.95 -7.18
C ARG A 190 -1.51 -29.01 -7.74
N ILE A 191 -1.09 -29.92 -6.90
CA ILE A 191 -0.15 -30.99 -7.23
C ILE A 191 -0.79 -32.34 -6.96
N VAL A 192 -0.77 -33.22 -7.96
CA VAL A 192 -1.14 -34.65 -7.82
C VAL A 192 0.13 -35.45 -8.12
N PRO A 193 0.79 -36.01 -7.11
CA PRO A 193 1.89 -36.94 -7.35
C PRO A 193 1.36 -38.29 -7.88
N ARG A 194 2.20 -39.02 -8.65
CA ARG A 194 1.85 -40.37 -9.14
C ARG A 194 1.60 -41.35 -7.99
N GLN A 195 2.24 -41.11 -6.87
CA GLN A 195 2.01 -41.86 -5.62
C GLN A 195 1.84 -40.85 -4.50
N GLY A 196 0.80 -41.04 -3.67
CA GLY A 196 0.52 -40.17 -2.54
C GLY A 196 -0.77 -39.36 -2.70
N ARG A 197 -0.86 -38.31 -1.86
CA ARG A 197 -2.07 -37.49 -1.77
C ARG A 197 -1.91 -36.18 -2.53
N GLU A 198 -3.01 -35.67 -3.06
CA GLU A 198 -3.08 -34.33 -3.61
C GLU A 198 -2.61 -33.28 -2.58
N VAL A 199 -1.79 -32.34 -3.02
CA VAL A 199 -1.31 -31.19 -2.23
C VAL A 199 -1.74 -29.89 -2.91
N ARG A 200 -2.37 -29.01 -2.14
CA ARG A 200 -2.69 -27.63 -2.54
C ARG A 200 -1.96 -26.66 -1.63
N GLY A 201 -1.40 -25.60 -2.20
CA GLY A 201 -0.67 -24.60 -1.44
C GLY A 201 -0.13 -23.51 -2.32
N ILE A 202 0.81 -22.76 -1.80
CA ILE A 202 1.56 -21.74 -2.56
C ILE A 202 2.94 -22.27 -2.96
N ARG A 203 3.35 -21.94 -4.17
CA ARG A 203 4.70 -22.21 -4.63
C ARG A 203 5.72 -21.40 -3.82
N VAL A 204 6.67 -22.08 -3.20
CA VAL A 204 7.78 -21.45 -2.45
C VAL A 204 9.00 -21.31 -3.34
N ASN A 205 9.33 -22.37 -4.07
CA ASN A 205 10.45 -22.38 -5.00
C ASN A 205 10.16 -23.32 -6.16
N GLU A 206 10.78 -23.08 -7.31
CA GLU A 206 10.63 -23.91 -8.50
C GLU A 206 11.83 -23.73 -9.41
N ASP A 207 12.36 -24.84 -9.90
CA ASP A 207 13.35 -24.90 -10.96
C ASP A 207 12.86 -25.80 -12.12
N ALA A 208 13.76 -26.16 -13.04
CA ALA A 208 13.41 -27.02 -14.18
C ALA A 208 12.96 -28.43 -13.75
N PHE A 209 13.44 -28.93 -12.61
CA PHE A 209 13.30 -30.34 -12.18
C PHE A 209 12.43 -30.51 -10.94
N THR A 210 12.37 -29.50 -10.08
CA THR A 210 11.72 -29.60 -8.77
C THR A 210 10.74 -28.44 -8.53
N ILE A 211 9.81 -28.68 -7.60
CA ILE A 211 8.93 -27.65 -7.07
C ILE A 211 8.77 -27.85 -5.56
N GLN A 212 8.83 -26.74 -4.80
CA GLN A 212 8.51 -26.69 -3.38
C GLN A 212 7.22 -25.93 -3.16
N VAL A 213 6.37 -26.49 -2.32
CA VAL A 213 5.04 -25.96 -2.01
C VAL A 213 4.85 -25.94 -0.50
N ARG A 214 4.19 -24.92 -0.02
CA ARG A 214 3.74 -24.82 1.38
C ARG A 214 2.22 -24.86 1.39
N ASP A 215 1.64 -25.79 2.16
CA ASP A 215 0.19 -25.90 2.31
C ASP A 215 -0.39 -24.91 3.34
N ALA A 216 -1.71 -24.92 3.50
CA ALA A 216 -2.42 -24.05 4.43
C ALA A 216 -2.07 -24.30 5.92
N ALA A 217 -1.55 -25.49 6.24
CA ALA A 217 -1.07 -25.81 7.58
C ALA A 217 0.39 -25.38 7.82
N GLY A 218 1.02 -24.73 6.82
CA GLY A 218 2.42 -24.31 6.88
C GLY A 218 3.43 -25.41 6.59
N LYS A 219 2.97 -26.60 6.21
CA LYS A 219 3.85 -27.75 5.91
C LYS A 219 4.46 -27.60 4.53
N PHE A 220 5.78 -27.86 4.45
CA PHE A 220 6.52 -27.84 3.20
C PHE A 220 6.57 -29.22 2.56
N TYR A 221 6.42 -29.21 1.24
CA TYR A 221 6.53 -30.38 0.36
C TYR A 221 7.50 -30.08 -0.76
N SER A 222 8.35 -31.06 -1.10
CA SER A 222 9.26 -30.98 -2.24
C SER A 222 8.96 -32.13 -3.17
N PHE A 223 8.77 -31.84 -4.46
CA PHE A 223 8.47 -32.82 -5.48
C PHE A 223 9.48 -32.72 -6.62
N ARG A 224 9.86 -33.86 -7.19
CA ARG A 224 10.43 -33.89 -8.54
C ARG A 224 9.28 -33.78 -9.54
N LYS A 225 9.41 -32.93 -10.54
CA LYS A 225 8.35 -32.77 -11.55
C LYS A 225 8.07 -34.04 -12.35
N SER A 226 9.09 -34.90 -12.52
CA SER A 226 8.95 -36.25 -13.14
C SER A 226 8.00 -37.17 -12.37
N ASP A 227 7.84 -36.96 -11.06
CA ASP A 227 7.05 -37.82 -10.19
C ASP A 227 5.60 -37.34 -10.04
N LEU A 228 5.25 -36.27 -10.78
CA LEU A 228 3.91 -35.70 -10.77
C LEU A 228 3.05 -36.27 -11.92
N GLU A 229 1.79 -36.52 -11.58
CA GLU A 229 0.72 -36.72 -12.54
C GLU A 229 0.15 -35.40 -13.01
N LEU A 230 0.01 -34.41 -12.07
CA LEU A 230 -0.50 -33.08 -12.36
C LEU A 230 0.31 -32.03 -11.59
N LEU A 231 0.66 -30.96 -12.29
CA LEU A 231 1.13 -29.70 -11.73
C LEU A 231 0.32 -28.57 -12.36
N GLU A 232 -0.69 -28.09 -11.65
CA GLU A 232 -1.55 -26.98 -12.06
C GLU A 232 -1.12 -25.71 -11.31
N LYS A 233 -0.72 -24.69 -12.07
CA LYS A 233 -0.41 -23.35 -11.55
C LYS A 233 -1.61 -22.44 -11.78
N GLN A 234 -2.20 -21.94 -10.70
CA GLN A 234 -3.43 -21.17 -10.74
C GLN A 234 -3.11 -19.67 -10.82
N ALA A 235 -2.51 -19.24 -11.92
CA ALA A 235 -2.21 -17.84 -12.17
C ALA A 235 -3.50 -17.00 -12.16
N GLY A 236 -3.46 -15.84 -11.54
CA GLY A 236 -4.63 -14.96 -11.41
C GLY A 236 -5.64 -15.40 -10.34
N LYS A 237 -5.31 -16.40 -9.51
CA LYS A 237 -6.10 -16.83 -8.37
C LYS A 237 -5.40 -16.51 -7.07
N SER A 238 -6.20 -16.26 -6.03
CA SER A 238 -5.75 -16.10 -4.66
C SER A 238 -6.00 -17.38 -3.87
N ILE A 239 -5.09 -17.71 -2.95
CA ILE A 239 -5.35 -18.73 -1.93
C ILE A 239 -6.24 -18.18 -0.81
N MET A 240 -6.31 -16.86 -0.66
CA MET A 240 -7.19 -16.19 0.28
C MET A 240 -8.65 -16.38 -0.16
N PRO A 241 -9.54 -16.89 0.69
CA PRO A 241 -10.95 -17.01 0.35
C PRO A 241 -11.63 -15.64 0.33
N SER A 242 -12.69 -15.49 -0.46
CA SER A 242 -13.58 -14.32 -0.35
C SER A 242 -14.35 -14.34 0.98
N PHE A 243 -14.39 -13.21 1.65
CA PHE A 243 -15.19 -13.01 2.87
C PHE A 243 -16.49 -12.24 2.60
N ALA A 244 -16.84 -11.99 1.34
CA ALA A 244 -18.03 -11.22 0.96
C ALA A 244 -19.34 -11.76 1.57
N SER A 245 -19.50 -13.09 1.65
CA SER A 245 -20.70 -13.72 2.22
C SER A 245 -20.63 -13.92 3.75
N ARG A 246 -19.49 -13.63 4.36
CA ARG A 246 -19.24 -13.85 5.80
C ARG A 246 -19.23 -12.55 6.61
N LEU A 247 -19.33 -11.40 5.97
CA LEU A 247 -19.27 -10.09 6.57
C LEU A 247 -20.47 -9.25 6.12
N THR A 248 -21.11 -8.61 7.07
CA THR A 248 -22.03 -7.52 6.79
C THR A 248 -21.26 -6.27 6.36
N ALA A 249 -21.94 -5.31 5.73
CA ALA A 249 -21.30 -4.06 5.30
C ALA A 249 -20.67 -3.25 6.46
N PRO A 250 -21.28 -3.16 7.66
CA PRO A 250 -20.65 -2.54 8.83
C PRO A 250 -19.40 -3.30 9.31
N GLU A 251 -19.46 -4.64 9.40
CA GLU A 251 -18.33 -5.47 9.81
C GLU A 251 -17.14 -5.35 8.85
N LEU A 252 -17.41 -5.34 7.54
CA LEU A 252 -16.38 -5.11 6.55
C LEU A 252 -15.75 -3.71 6.70
N THR A 253 -16.55 -2.71 7.04
CA THR A 253 -16.08 -1.34 7.28
C THR A 253 -15.19 -1.28 8.53
N ASP A 254 -15.58 -1.95 9.62
CA ASP A 254 -14.79 -2.05 10.84
C ASP A 254 -13.47 -2.82 10.60
N LEU A 255 -13.53 -3.94 9.87
CA LEU A 255 -12.33 -4.72 9.51
C LEU A 255 -11.34 -3.88 8.68
N VAL A 256 -11.83 -3.12 7.68
CA VAL A 256 -11.00 -2.23 6.89
C VAL A 256 -10.39 -1.12 7.75
N ALA A 257 -11.15 -0.55 8.69
CA ALA A 257 -10.62 0.43 9.63
C ALA A 257 -9.48 -0.16 10.49
N TYR A 258 -9.60 -1.40 10.94
CA TYR A 258 -8.53 -2.12 11.63
C TYR A 258 -7.29 -2.30 10.73
N LEU A 259 -7.45 -2.83 9.52
CA LEU A 259 -6.32 -3.04 8.60
C LEU A 259 -5.60 -1.73 8.26
N VAL A 260 -6.34 -0.63 8.05
CA VAL A 260 -5.75 0.70 7.83
C VAL A 260 -5.00 1.22 9.06
N SER A 261 -5.39 0.80 10.26
CA SER A 261 -4.70 1.18 11.51
C SER A 261 -3.37 0.44 11.72
N LEU A 262 -3.12 -0.65 10.98
CA LEU A 262 -1.88 -1.41 11.05
C LEU A 262 -0.79 -0.68 10.26
N ARG A 263 0.02 0.11 10.96
CA ARG A 263 1.03 0.99 10.35
C ARG A 263 2.46 0.66 10.79
N GLY A 264 2.67 -0.52 11.36
CA GLY A 264 3.93 -0.88 11.96
C GLY A 264 4.26 -0.06 13.23
N THR A 265 5.40 -0.33 13.80
CA THR A 265 6.00 0.62 14.75
C THR A 265 6.69 1.70 13.92
N GLU A 266 6.27 2.96 14.05
CA GLU A 266 7.06 4.07 13.49
C GLU A 266 8.49 3.95 14.03
N PRO A 267 9.51 4.03 13.16
CA PRO A 267 10.90 4.05 13.59
C PRO A 267 11.22 5.34 14.32
#